data_34342623966a7dfb05db90e6eaa58491
#
_entry.id   34342623966a7dfb05db90e6eaa58491
#
_cell.length_a   1.000
_cell.length_b   1.000
_cell.length_c   1.000
_cell.angle_alpha   90.00
_cell.angle_beta   90.00
_cell.angle_gamma   90.00
#
_symmetry.space_group_name_H-M   'P 1'
#
loop_
_entity.id
_entity.type
_entity.pdbx_description
1 polymer ?
#
loop_
_entity_poly.entity_id
_entity_poly.type
_entity_poly.pdbx_seq_one_letter_code
_entity_poly.pdbx_strand_id
1 'polypeptide(L)'
;NMITGAAQMDGAILVVSGADGPMPQTKEHLLLAKQVGVPNIVVFLNKEDQVDDPELLELVELEVRETLEDYEFPGDDVPIVAGSALEALEALINNPDVSDNTWVNKIFKLMENVDNYIPTPERETDKSFLMAVEDVFSITGRGTVATGRVERGVLKTGETVDLVGLGDTQNLTVTGLEMFQKTLDETVAGDNVGILLRGIQKEAIERGMVIAAPNSIEPHTTFEAQVYVLTKEEGGRHTPFFQGYRPQFYVRTTDVTGKIETFTADDGSETKMVIPGDRVKMV
;
A
#
# COMPACT_ATOMS: atom_id res chain seq x y z
N ASN A 1 -7.31 -1.90 -6.82
CA ASN A 1 -6.58 -2.72 -5.81
C ASN A 1 -5.15 -2.22 -5.57
N MET A 2 -4.44 -1.74 -6.61
CA MET A 2 -3.05 -1.30 -6.46
C MET A 2 -2.93 0.02 -5.66
N ILE A 3 -3.76 1.02 -5.92
CA ILE A 3 -3.74 2.31 -5.20
C ILE A 3 -3.93 2.10 -3.69
N THR A 4 -4.94 1.31 -3.31
CA THR A 4 -5.24 1.04 -1.90
C THR A 4 -4.18 0.16 -1.22
N GLY A 5 -3.55 -0.77 -1.96
CA GLY A 5 -2.46 -1.60 -1.43
C GLY A 5 -1.13 -0.84 -1.31
N ALA A 6 -0.81 -0.02 -2.32
CA ALA A 6 0.44 0.74 -2.32
C ALA A 6 0.51 1.78 -1.19
N ALA A 7 -0.61 2.39 -0.82
CA ALA A 7 -0.67 3.37 0.28
C ALA A 7 -0.29 2.81 1.67
N GLN A 8 -0.21 1.49 1.79
CA GLN A 8 0.12 0.81 3.05
C GLN A 8 1.55 0.25 3.08
N MET A 9 2.32 0.43 2.00
CA MET A 9 3.66 -0.13 1.89
C MET A 9 4.70 0.78 2.58
N ASP A 10 5.57 0.18 3.36
CA ASP A 10 6.73 0.82 3.97
C ASP A 10 7.95 0.83 3.02
N GLY A 11 7.91 0.02 2.00
CA GLY A 11 8.87 -0.09 0.91
C GLY A 11 8.34 -1.07 -0.14
N ALA A 12 9.01 -1.18 -1.28
CA ALA A 12 8.57 -2.06 -2.36
C ALA A 12 9.73 -2.84 -2.97
N ILE A 13 9.43 -4.04 -3.44
CA ILE A 13 10.29 -4.79 -4.36
C ILE A 13 9.68 -4.63 -5.76
N LEU A 14 10.36 -3.90 -6.64
CA LEU A 14 9.99 -3.78 -8.03
C LEU A 14 10.55 -4.98 -8.80
N VAL A 15 9.66 -5.81 -9.35
CA VAL A 15 10.07 -6.97 -10.15
C VAL A 15 9.95 -6.62 -11.64
N VAL A 16 11.08 -6.70 -12.34
CA VAL A 16 11.18 -6.46 -13.78
C VAL A 16 11.75 -7.70 -14.46
N SER A 17 11.29 -8.03 -15.65
CA SER A 17 11.89 -9.12 -16.45
C SER A 17 13.26 -8.69 -16.98
N GLY A 18 14.30 -9.45 -16.68
CA GLY A 18 15.64 -9.22 -17.24
C GLY A 18 15.72 -9.46 -18.76
N ALA A 19 14.76 -10.22 -19.31
CA ALA A 19 14.70 -10.47 -20.76
C ALA A 19 13.93 -9.37 -21.53
N ASP A 20 12.92 -8.75 -20.91
CA ASP A 20 12.00 -7.82 -21.57
C ASP A 20 12.25 -6.34 -21.20
N GLY A 21 12.94 -6.09 -20.06
CA GLY A 21 13.15 -4.75 -19.53
C GLY A 21 11.89 -4.12 -18.90
N PRO A 22 11.93 -2.81 -18.59
CA PRO A 22 10.79 -2.09 -18.01
C PRO A 22 9.68 -1.91 -19.05
N MET A 23 8.50 -2.42 -18.72
CA MET A 23 7.29 -2.36 -19.54
C MET A 23 6.44 -1.12 -19.19
N PRO A 24 5.45 -0.73 -19.99
CA PRO A 24 4.55 0.38 -19.67
C PRO A 24 3.92 0.26 -18.28
N GLN A 25 3.53 -0.95 -17.86
CA GLN A 25 3.01 -1.21 -16.52
C GLN A 25 4.02 -0.92 -15.42
N THR A 26 5.32 -1.14 -15.66
CA THR A 26 6.38 -0.80 -14.71
C THR A 26 6.37 0.69 -14.42
N LYS A 27 6.23 1.52 -15.45
CA LYS A 27 6.13 2.98 -15.34
C LYS A 27 4.88 3.42 -14.59
N GLU A 28 3.73 2.80 -14.87
CA GLU A 28 2.49 3.04 -14.13
C GLU A 28 2.63 2.68 -12.64
N HIS A 29 3.31 1.58 -12.34
CA HIS A 29 3.56 1.15 -10.96
C HIS A 29 4.48 2.11 -10.21
N LEU A 30 5.54 2.61 -10.85
CA LEU A 30 6.46 3.59 -10.25
C LEU A 30 5.77 4.92 -10.00
N LEU A 31 5.01 5.42 -10.99
CA LEU A 31 4.20 6.63 -10.83
C LEU A 31 3.28 6.52 -9.62
N LEU A 32 2.57 5.40 -9.51
CA LEU A 32 1.65 5.18 -8.40
C LEU A 32 2.38 5.06 -7.06
N ALA A 33 3.48 4.32 -6.99
CA ALA A 33 4.30 4.20 -5.79
C ALA A 33 4.77 5.58 -5.30
N LYS A 34 5.20 6.44 -6.22
CA LYS A 34 5.59 7.83 -5.92
C LYS A 34 4.43 8.64 -5.38
N GLN A 35 3.25 8.58 -6.03
CA GLN A 35 2.06 9.33 -5.64
C GLN A 35 1.53 8.94 -4.26
N VAL A 36 1.58 7.67 -3.90
CA VAL A 36 1.14 7.21 -2.57
C VAL A 36 2.24 7.30 -1.51
N GLY A 37 3.44 7.76 -1.88
CA GLY A 37 4.52 8.04 -0.95
C GLY A 37 5.31 6.81 -0.48
N VAL A 38 5.46 5.78 -1.31
CA VAL A 38 6.37 4.66 -1.02
C VAL A 38 7.80 5.19 -0.92
N PRO A 39 8.45 5.09 0.24
CA PRO A 39 9.71 5.81 0.48
C PRO A 39 10.90 5.21 -0.25
N ASN A 40 10.97 3.89 -0.34
CA ASN A 40 12.13 3.16 -0.87
C ASN A 40 11.70 1.98 -1.73
N ILE A 41 12.48 1.73 -2.80
CA ILE A 41 12.29 0.60 -3.71
C ILE A 41 13.60 -0.19 -3.81
N VAL A 42 13.50 -1.51 -3.83
CA VAL A 42 14.58 -2.44 -4.22
C VAL A 42 14.14 -3.14 -5.50
N VAL A 43 15.04 -3.39 -6.42
CA VAL A 43 14.70 -4.01 -7.70
C VAL A 43 15.16 -5.46 -7.77
N PHE A 44 14.32 -6.32 -8.32
CA PHE A 44 14.65 -7.68 -8.71
C PHE A 44 14.48 -7.88 -10.22
N LEU A 45 15.60 -8.03 -10.94
CA LEU A 45 15.59 -8.41 -12.36
C LEU A 45 15.38 -9.92 -12.45
N ASN A 46 14.14 -10.32 -12.63
CA ASN A 46 13.72 -11.72 -12.68
C ASN A 46 13.94 -12.32 -14.10
N LYS A 47 13.93 -13.63 -14.18
CA LYS A 47 14.13 -14.42 -15.42
C LYS A 47 15.54 -14.28 -16.02
N GLU A 48 16.54 -14.08 -15.21
CA GLU A 48 17.95 -14.07 -15.64
C GLU A 48 18.33 -15.37 -16.37
N ASP A 49 17.69 -16.50 -16.00
CA ASP A 49 17.84 -17.81 -16.66
C ASP A 49 17.47 -17.81 -18.14
N GLN A 50 16.73 -16.80 -18.62
CA GLN A 50 16.32 -16.64 -20.02
C GLN A 50 17.21 -15.65 -20.79
N VAL A 51 18.23 -15.09 -20.17
CA VAL A 51 19.14 -14.11 -20.77
C VAL A 51 20.50 -14.76 -21.01
N ASP A 52 20.79 -15.07 -22.26
CA ASP A 52 22.05 -15.72 -22.65
C ASP A 52 23.25 -14.75 -22.69
N ASP A 53 22.98 -13.45 -22.87
CA ASP A 53 24.00 -12.41 -23.02
C ASP A 53 24.05 -11.50 -21.76
N PRO A 54 25.13 -11.55 -20.98
CA PRO A 54 25.30 -10.69 -19.82
C PRO A 54 25.22 -9.18 -20.13
N GLU A 55 25.66 -8.75 -21.34
CA GLU A 55 25.61 -7.34 -21.74
C GLU A 55 24.15 -6.86 -21.87
N LEU A 56 23.23 -7.74 -22.27
CA LEU A 56 21.81 -7.41 -22.33
C LEU A 56 21.25 -7.15 -20.93
N LEU A 57 21.66 -7.92 -19.93
CA LEU A 57 21.21 -7.73 -18.56
C LEU A 57 21.70 -6.40 -17.97
N GLU A 58 22.94 -6.01 -18.28
CA GLU A 58 23.51 -4.71 -17.89
C GLU A 58 22.74 -3.55 -18.55
N LEU A 59 22.36 -3.68 -19.82
CA LEU A 59 21.54 -2.69 -20.51
C LEU A 59 20.15 -2.53 -19.88
N VAL A 60 19.51 -3.65 -19.53
CA VAL A 60 18.21 -3.64 -18.82
C VAL A 60 18.35 -2.98 -17.46
N GLU A 61 19.44 -3.24 -16.72
CA GLU A 61 19.69 -2.58 -15.45
C GLU A 61 19.79 -1.06 -15.61
N LEU A 62 20.54 -0.59 -16.62
CA LEU A 62 20.65 0.85 -16.92
C LEU A 62 19.28 1.47 -17.25
N GLU A 63 18.48 0.81 -18.10
CA GLU A 63 17.13 1.29 -18.45
C GLU A 63 16.21 1.37 -17.22
N VAL A 64 16.33 0.41 -16.29
CA VAL A 64 15.58 0.44 -15.03
C VAL A 64 16.02 1.61 -14.16
N ARG A 65 17.33 1.88 -14.05
CA ARG A 65 17.86 3.01 -13.29
C ARG A 65 17.39 4.36 -13.85
N GLU A 66 17.47 4.54 -15.17
CA GLU A 66 16.93 5.73 -15.85
C GLU A 66 15.42 5.87 -15.60
N THR A 67 14.67 4.76 -15.70
CA THR A 67 13.22 4.78 -15.43
C THR A 67 12.93 5.16 -13.97
N LEU A 68 13.71 4.70 -13.01
CA LEU A 68 13.55 5.08 -11.60
C LEU A 68 13.79 6.58 -11.39
N GLU A 69 14.81 7.15 -12.03
CA GLU A 69 15.12 8.60 -11.96
C GLU A 69 14.02 9.45 -12.58
N ASP A 70 13.44 9.02 -13.71
CA ASP A 70 12.31 9.68 -14.36
C ASP A 70 11.10 9.84 -13.41
N TYR A 71 10.95 8.93 -12.44
CA TYR A 71 9.90 8.96 -11.41
C TYR A 71 10.41 9.45 -10.04
N GLU A 72 11.55 10.15 -10.01
CA GLU A 72 12.17 10.74 -8.82
C GLU A 72 12.52 9.73 -7.70
N PHE A 73 12.86 8.51 -8.05
CA PHE A 73 13.57 7.59 -7.17
C PHE A 73 15.07 7.69 -7.43
N PRO A 74 15.93 7.48 -6.43
CA PRO A 74 17.39 7.60 -6.59
C PRO A 74 17.95 6.40 -7.37
N GLY A 75 17.80 6.39 -8.70
CA GLY A 75 18.10 5.27 -9.58
C GLY A 75 19.51 4.71 -9.41
N ASP A 76 20.52 5.57 -9.22
CA ASP A 76 21.91 5.16 -9.00
C ASP A 76 22.12 4.42 -7.67
N ASP A 77 21.40 4.81 -6.62
CA ASP A 77 21.55 4.26 -5.26
C ASP A 77 20.65 3.04 -4.99
N VAL A 78 19.63 2.81 -5.82
CA VAL A 78 18.68 1.69 -5.64
C VAL A 78 19.40 0.36 -5.80
N PRO A 79 19.32 -0.55 -4.80
CA PRO A 79 19.86 -1.89 -4.93
C PRO A 79 19.11 -2.69 -5.98
N ILE A 80 19.84 -3.24 -6.95
CA ILE A 80 19.31 -4.13 -8.00
C ILE A 80 19.96 -5.50 -7.86
N VAL A 81 19.14 -6.55 -7.87
CA VAL A 81 19.58 -7.94 -7.87
C VAL A 81 18.99 -8.64 -9.07
N ALA A 82 19.84 -9.25 -9.91
CA ALA A 82 19.38 -10.13 -10.97
C ALA A 82 19.29 -11.59 -10.48
N GLY A 83 18.29 -12.33 -10.95
CA GLY A 83 18.08 -13.71 -10.58
C GLY A 83 16.91 -14.40 -11.30
N SER A 84 16.68 -15.65 -10.95
CA SER A 84 15.51 -16.41 -11.37
C SER A 84 14.75 -16.93 -10.15
N ALA A 85 13.55 -16.39 -9.95
CA ALA A 85 12.69 -16.84 -8.87
C ALA A 85 12.19 -18.28 -9.10
N LEU A 86 12.01 -18.69 -10.36
CA LEU A 86 11.59 -20.05 -10.71
C LEU A 86 12.69 -21.06 -10.33
N GLU A 87 13.90 -20.85 -10.80
CA GLU A 87 15.04 -21.73 -10.53
C GLU A 87 15.34 -21.81 -9.02
N ALA A 88 15.21 -20.69 -8.30
CA ALA A 88 15.35 -20.68 -6.85
C ALA A 88 14.27 -21.51 -6.16
N LEU A 89 13.01 -21.38 -6.60
CA LEU A 89 11.88 -22.13 -6.05
C LEU A 89 12.03 -23.63 -6.33
N GLU A 90 12.38 -24.03 -7.54
CA GLU A 90 12.60 -25.43 -7.90
C GLU A 90 13.75 -26.06 -7.11
N ALA A 91 14.84 -25.29 -6.91
CA ALA A 91 15.95 -25.76 -6.07
C ALA A 91 15.50 -26.05 -4.63
N LEU A 92 14.71 -25.15 -4.02
CA LEU A 92 14.19 -25.31 -2.66
C LEU A 92 13.17 -26.44 -2.53
N ILE A 93 12.32 -26.65 -3.53
CA ILE A 93 11.37 -27.78 -3.55
C ILE A 93 12.11 -29.12 -3.61
N ASN A 94 13.16 -29.20 -4.43
CA ASN A 94 13.94 -30.42 -4.60
C ASN A 94 14.87 -30.73 -3.40
N ASN A 95 15.40 -29.69 -2.76
CA ASN A 95 16.24 -29.80 -1.58
C ASN A 95 16.06 -28.56 -0.67
N PRO A 96 15.27 -28.64 0.43
CA PRO A 96 15.07 -27.52 1.35
C PRO A 96 16.33 -27.02 2.06
N ASP A 97 17.37 -27.84 2.16
CA ASP A 97 18.64 -27.50 2.83
C ASP A 97 19.71 -26.97 1.84
N VAL A 98 19.29 -26.24 0.80
CA VAL A 98 20.19 -25.70 -0.20
C VAL A 98 20.87 -24.43 0.31
N SER A 99 22.03 -24.59 0.94
CA SER A 99 22.89 -23.47 1.36
C SER A 99 23.84 -22.96 0.27
N ASP A 100 23.97 -23.66 -0.86
CA ASP A 100 25.00 -23.41 -1.89
C ASP A 100 24.44 -23.37 -3.33
N ASN A 101 23.20 -22.91 -3.49
CA ASN A 101 22.61 -22.72 -4.81
C ASN A 101 22.64 -21.26 -5.22
N THR A 102 23.18 -20.97 -6.40
CA THR A 102 23.36 -19.61 -6.91
C THR A 102 22.04 -18.82 -6.96
N TRP A 103 20.95 -19.44 -7.42
CA TRP A 103 19.64 -18.75 -7.53
C TRP A 103 19.04 -18.44 -6.17
N VAL A 104 19.13 -19.39 -5.22
CA VAL A 104 18.67 -19.19 -3.85
C VAL A 104 19.48 -18.09 -3.16
N ASN A 105 20.80 -18.06 -3.36
CA ASN A 105 21.67 -17.02 -2.79
C ASN A 105 21.30 -15.61 -3.33
N LYS A 106 20.86 -15.49 -4.57
CA LYS A 106 20.36 -14.22 -5.13
C LYS A 106 19.06 -13.76 -4.45
N ILE A 107 18.18 -14.67 -4.09
CA ILE A 107 16.99 -14.32 -3.29
C ILE A 107 17.39 -13.89 -1.87
N PHE A 108 18.36 -14.55 -1.23
CA PHE A 108 18.88 -14.07 0.05
C PHE A 108 19.54 -12.70 -0.07
N LYS A 109 20.27 -12.43 -1.17
CA LYS A 109 20.83 -11.10 -1.42
C LYS A 109 19.78 -10.03 -1.62
N LEU A 110 18.67 -10.35 -2.30
CA LEU A 110 17.51 -9.46 -2.41
C LEU A 110 16.96 -9.12 -1.02
N MET A 111 16.76 -10.13 -0.15
CA MET A 111 16.25 -9.91 1.20
C MET A 111 17.23 -9.11 2.07
N GLU A 112 18.52 -9.37 1.95
CA GLU A 112 19.56 -8.56 2.60
C GLU A 112 19.49 -7.09 2.19
N ASN A 113 19.27 -6.82 0.89
CA ASN A 113 19.09 -5.46 0.38
C ASN A 113 17.81 -4.82 0.91
N VAL A 114 16.70 -5.57 1.02
CA VAL A 114 15.47 -5.09 1.66
C VAL A 114 15.74 -4.67 3.10
N ASP A 115 16.41 -5.53 3.89
CA ASP A 115 16.69 -5.28 5.30
C ASP A 115 17.63 -4.07 5.52
N ASN A 116 18.58 -3.86 4.61
CA ASN A 116 19.58 -2.80 4.75
C ASN A 116 19.18 -1.46 4.11
N TYR A 117 18.39 -1.50 3.03
CA TYR A 117 18.07 -0.29 2.25
C TYR A 117 16.72 0.32 2.61
N ILE A 118 15.72 -0.51 2.97
CA ILE A 118 14.41 -0.01 3.38
C ILE A 118 14.45 0.25 4.90
N PRO A 119 14.34 1.52 5.33
CA PRO A 119 14.41 1.84 6.75
C PRO A 119 13.22 1.25 7.49
N THR A 120 13.46 0.75 8.69
CA THR A 120 12.37 0.35 9.59
C THR A 120 11.55 1.59 9.95
N PRO A 121 10.25 1.65 9.60
CA PRO A 121 9.46 2.82 9.85
C PRO A 121 9.17 3.01 11.35
N GLU A 122 9.10 4.27 11.78
CA GLU A 122 8.62 4.59 13.11
C GLU A 122 7.13 4.24 13.24
N ARG A 123 6.78 3.56 14.32
CA ARG A 123 5.42 3.12 14.60
C ARG A 123 4.78 3.95 15.71
N GLU A 124 3.62 4.53 15.43
CA GLU A 124 2.86 5.35 16.37
C GLU A 124 2.08 4.47 17.37
N THR A 125 2.79 3.75 18.22
CA THR A 125 2.18 2.84 19.21
C THR A 125 1.55 3.53 20.43
N ASP A 126 1.90 4.78 20.67
CA ASP A 126 1.39 5.63 21.77
C ASP A 126 0.05 6.31 21.48
N LYS A 127 -0.40 6.26 20.22
CA LYS A 127 -1.70 6.82 19.80
C LYS A 127 -2.85 5.83 20.03
N SER A 128 -4.06 6.34 19.98
CA SER A 128 -5.29 5.51 20.02
C SER A 128 -5.31 4.55 18.84
N PHE A 129 -5.65 3.29 19.10
CA PHE A 129 -5.72 2.23 18.09
C PHE A 129 -6.58 2.61 16.89
N LEU A 130 -6.11 2.28 15.70
CA LEU A 130 -6.84 2.45 14.45
C LEU A 130 -6.37 1.45 13.40
N MET A 131 -7.34 0.75 12.78
CA MET A 131 -7.14 -0.16 11.66
C MET A 131 -8.23 0.02 10.61
N ALA A 132 -7.86 0.25 9.35
CA ALA A 132 -8.82 0.21 8.25
C ALA A 132 -9.11 -1.23 7.83
N VAL A 133 -10.39 -1.55 7.60
CA VAL A 133 -10.82 -2.88 7.18
C VAL A 133 -10.49 -3.09 5.69
N GLU A 134 -9.77 -4.16 5.39
CA GLU A 134 -9.41 -4.57 4.02
C GLU A 134 -10.29 -5.71 3.52
N ASP A 135 -10.49 -6.71 4.35
CA ASP A 135 -11.32 -7.87 4.01
C ASP A 135 -12.04 -8.39 5.25
N VAL A 136 -13.12 -9.14 5.02
CA VAL A 136 -13.96 -9.70 6.07
C VAL A 136 -14.36 -11.12 5.73
N PHE A 137 -14.17 -12.01 6.67
CA PHE A 137 -14.61 -13.40 6.52
C PHE A 137 -15.17 -13.96 7.83
N SER A 138 -15.95 -15.04 7.73
CA SER A 138 -16.49 -15.74 8.88
C SER A 138 -15.72 -17.03 9.12
N ILE A 139 -15.40 -17.32 10.38
CA ILE A 139 -14.86 -18.60 10.81
C ILE A 139 -15.96 -19.36 11.53
N THR A 140 -16.38 -20.50 10.99
CA THR A 140 -17.44 -21.34 11.57
C THR A 140 -17.15 -21.66 13.03
N GLY A 141 -18.07 -21.31 13.93
CA GLY A 141 -17.96 -21.55 15.36
C GLY A 141 -17.06 -20.56 16.14
N ARG A 142 -16.38 -19.62 15.45
CA ARG A 142 -15.52 -18.61 16.09
C ARG A 142 -16.06 -17.19 15.97
N GLY A 143 -16.64 -16.82 14.84
CA GLY A 143 -17.22 -15.49 14.61
C GLY A 143 -16.73 -14.82 13.33
N THR A 144 -16.87 -13.51 13.28
CA THR A 144 -16.46 -12.68 12.14
C THR A 144 -15.06 -12.13 12.35
N VAL A 145 -14.24 -12.22 11.33
CA VAL A 145 -12.85 -11.70 11.31
C VAL A 145 -12.78 -10.55 10.32
N ALA A 146 -12.33 -9.41 10.78
CA ALA A 146 -11.93 -8.29 9.92
C ALA A 146 -10.41 -8.24 9.84
N THR A 147 -9.86 -8.16 8.64
CA THR A 147 -8.43 -8.04 8.41
C THR A 147 -8.04 -6.64 7.95
N GLY A 148 -6.84 -6.25 8.28
CA GLY A 148 -6.26 -4.98 7.86
C GLY A 148 -4.89 -4.75 8.47
N ARG A 149 -4.27 -3.65 8.08
CA ARG A 149 -3.05 -3.16 8.70
C ARG A 149 -3.40 -2.20 9.84
N VAL A 150 -2.77 -2.41 10.99
CA VAL A 150 -2.85 -1.46 12.10
C VAL A 150 -2.10 -0.19 11.72
N GLU A 151 -2.80 0.93 11.59
CA GLU A 151 -2.20 2.22 11.23
C GLU A 151 -1.46 2.83 12.42
N ARG A 152 -2.06 2.75 13.62
CA ARG A 152 -1.52 3.31 14.86
C ARG A 152 -2.07 2.61 16.09
N GLY A 153 -1.38 2.79 17.22
CA GLY A 153 -1.79 2.30 18.52
C GLY A 153 -1.51 0.82 18.75
N VAL A 154 -2.07 0.32 19.82
CA VAL A 154 -1.98 -1.07 20.30
C VAL A 154 -3.38 -1.55 20.62
N LEU A 155 -3.68 -2.82 20.35
CA LEU A 155 -4.94 -3.47 20.69
C LEU A 155 -4.67 -4.83 21.32
N LYS A 156 -5.36 -5.15 22.41
CA LYS A 156 -5.25 -6.44 23.10
C LYS A 156 -6.51 -7.27 22.98
N THR A 157 -6.35 -8.57 23.02
CA THR A 157 -7.49 -9.49 23.12
C THR A 157 -8.27 -9.20 24.38
N GLY A 158 -9.61 -9.13 24.26
CA GLY A 158 -10.53 -8.82 25.37
C GLY A 158 -10.93 -7.35 25.43
N GLU A 159 -10.24 -6.46 24.74
CA GLU A 159 -10.60 -5.04 24.69
C GLU A 159 -11.84 -4.79 23.81
N THR A 160 -12.41 -3.61 23.93
CA THR A 160 -13.51 -3.15 23.09
C THR A 160 -13.02 -2.17 22.05
N VAL A 161 -13.66 -2.20 20.89
CA VAL A 161 -13.36 -1.31 19.76
C VAL A 161 -14.68 -0.78 19.18
N ASP A 162 -14.60 0.37 18.54
CA ASP A 162 -15.69 0.89 17.72
C ASP A 162 -15.44 0.54 16.24
N LEU A 163 -16.48 -0.01 15.61
CA LEU A 163 -16.55 -0.13 14.14
C LEU A 163 -17.25 1.13 13.61
N VAL A 164 -16.50 1.94 12.86
CA VAL A 164 -16.93 3.25 12.36
C VAL A 164 -16.93 3.25 10.84
N GLY A 165 -17.94 3.85 10.21
CA GLY A 165 -17.97 4.01 8.76
C GLY A 165 -19.38 4.17 8.18
N LEU A 166 -19.77 3.28 7.27
CA LEU A 166 -20.95 3.42 6.40
C LEU A 166 -22.33 3.31 7.09
N GLY A 167 -22.35 3.14 8.39
CA GLY A 167 -23.56 3.05 9.20
C GLY A 167 -23.36 3.62 10.60
N ASP A 168 -24.26 3.25 11.51
CA ASP A 168 -24.12 3.62 12.92
C ASP A 168 -22.87 2.96 13.54
N THR A 169 -22.17 3.72 14.36
CA THR A 169 -20.98 3.20 15.09
C THR A 169 -21.42 2.07 16.02
N GLN A 170 -20.72 0.94 15.95
CA GLN A 170 -20.99 -0.24 16.76
C GLN A 170 -19.80 -0.51 17.70
N ASN A 171 -20.07 -0.65 18.99
CA ASN A 171 -19.07 -1.05 19.97
C ASN A 171 -19.00 -2.58 20.04
N LEU A 172 -17.81 -3.15 19.81
CA LEU A 172 -17.59 -4.59 19.65
C LEU A 172 -16.47 -5.06 20.58
N THR A 173 -16.56 -6.33 21.01
CA THR A 173 -15.49 -6.96 21.79
C THR A 173 -14.55 -7.78 20.89
N VAL A 174 -13.26 -7.57 21.06
CA VAL A 174 -12.19 -8.35 20.42
C VAL A 174 -12.04 -9.67 21.14
N THR A 175 -12.29 -10.79 20.50
CA THR A 175 -12.19 -12.12 21.10
C THR A 175 -10.94 -12.90 20.70
N GLY A 176 -10.17 -12.37 19.75
CA GLY A 176 -8.90 -12.92 19.33
C GLY A 176 -8.22 -12.06 18.30
N LEU A 177 -6.91 -12.19 18.23
CA LEU A 177 -6.01 -11.57 17.25
C LEU A 177 -5.18 -12.65 16.60
N GLU A 178 -5.04 -12.61 15.29
CA GLU A 178 -4.29 -13.63 14.54
C GLU A 178 -3.47 -13.00 13.42
N MET A 179 -2.21 -13.37 13.31
CA MET A 179 -1.29 -12.98 12.26
C MET A 179 -0.47 -14.19 11.79
N PHE A 180 -0.45 -14.44 10.47
CA PHE A 180 0.24 -15.61 9.88
C PHE A 180 -0.10 -16.95 10.57
N GLN A 181 -1.40 -17.17 10.84
CA GLN A 181 -1.91 -18.38 11.52
C GLN A 181 -1.42 -18.54 12.98
N LYS A 182 -0.88 -17.49 13.58
CA LYS A 182 -0.50 -17.46 14.99
C LYS A 182 -1.42 -16.54 15.76
N THR A 183 -1.94 -17.04 16.88
CA THR A 183 -2.72 -16.22 17.83
C THR A 183 -1.80 -15.27 18.56
N LEU A 184 -2.24 -14.02 18.71
CA LEU A 184 -1.53 -12.96 19.41
C LEU A 184 -2.32 -12.53 20.66
N ASP A 185 -1.62 -12.11 21.70
CA ASP A 185 -2.21 -11.44 22.88
C ASP A 185 -2.48 -9.96 22.60
N GLU A 186 -1.61 -9.34 21.80
CA GLU A 186 -1.72 -7.95 21.37
C GLU A 186 -1.23 -7.76 19.94
N THR A 187 -1.69 -6.70 19.28
CA THR A 187 -1.22 -6.23 17.98
C THR A 187 -0.84 -4.76 18.06
N VAL A 188 0.15 -4.34 17.27
CA VAL A 188 0.73 -2.99 17.31
C VAL A 188 0.71 -2.34 15.93
N ALA A 189 0.88 -1.04 15.90
CA ALA A 189 1.02 -0.27 14.65
C ALA A 189 2.02 -0.93 13.69
N GLY A 190 1.59 -1.14 12.44
CA GLY A 190 2.35 -1.79 11.37
C GLY A 190 2.00 -3.26 11.14
N ASP A 191 1.36 -3.94 12.09
CA ASP A 191 0.95 -5.33 11.93
C ASP A 191 -0.18 -5.49 10.92
N ASN A 192 -0.11 -6.54 10.08
CA ASN A 192 -1.23 -7.03 9.31
C ASN A 192 -1.94 -8.12 10.11
N VAL A 193 -3.11 -7.83 10.63
CA VAL A 193 -3.79 -8.67 11.60
C VAL A 193 -5.23 -8.99 11.23
N GLY A 194 -5.70 -10.18 11.60
CA GLY A 194 -7.10 -10.55 11.65
C GLY A 194 -7.65 -10.33 13.05
N ILE A 195 -8.67 -9.48 13.19
CA ILE A 195 -9.35 -9.20 14.46
C ILE A 195 -10.65 -9.99 14.49
N LEU A 196 -10.76 -10.90 15.43
CA LEU A 196 -11.96 -11.68 15.68
C LEU A 196 -12.93 -10.86 16.56
N LEU A 197 -14.08 -10.55 16.00
CA LEU A 197 -15.11 -9.70 16.61
C LEU A 197 -16.31 -10.53 17.06
N ARG A 198 -16.81 -10.23 18.26
CA ARG A 198 -18.02 -10.87 18.81
C ARG A 198 -19.26 -10.02 18.54
N GLY A 199 -20.37 -10.72 18.21
CA GLY A 199 -21.69 -10.10 18.17
C GLY A 199 -22.02 -9.38 16.86
N ILE A 200 -21.19 -9.54 15.84
CA ILE A 200 -21.41 -8.95 14.52
C ILE A 200 -21.37 -10.02 13.43
N GLN A 201 -22.21 -9.88 12.42
CA GLN A 201 -22.22 -10.73 11.23
C GLN A 201 -21.31 -10.14 10.16
N LYS A 202 -20.80 -11.01 9.27
CA LYS A 202 -19.90 -10.61 8.18
C LYS A 202 -20.52 -9.49 7.32
N GLU A 203 -21.79 -9.57 7.05
CA GLU A 203 -22.54 -8.66 6.17
C GLU A 203 -22.70 -7.24 6.74
N ALA A 204 -22.41 -7.07 8.03
CA ALA A 204 -22.43 -5.77 8.70
C ALA A 204 -21.05 -5.07 8.75
N ILE A 205 -20.03 -5.72 8.23
CA ILE A 205 -18.69 -5.13 8.11
C ILE A 205 -18.34 -5.04 6.64
N GLU A 206 -17.95 -3.87 6.18
CA GLU A 206 -17.56 -3.62 4.81
C GLU A 206 -16.12 -3.10 4.74
N ARG A 207 -15.45 -3.40 3.62
CA ARG A 207 -14.15 -2.79 3.30
C ARG A 207 -14.26 -1.27 3.32
N GLY A 208 -13.29 -0.61 3.95
CA GLY A 208 -13.29 0.84 4.10
C GLY A 208 -13.84 1.33 5.43
N MET A 209 -14.58 0.51 6.17
CA MET A 209 -14.87 0.79 7.57
C MET A 209 -13.58 0.80 8.39
N VAL A 210 -13.62 1.40 9.56
CA VAL A 210 -12.47 1.55 10.45
C VAL A 210 -12.78 0.95 11.81
N ILE A 211 -11.87 0.12 12.32
CA ILE A 211 -11.88 -0.36 13.69
C ILE A 211 -10.96 0.55 14.49
N ALA A 212 -11.48 1.18 15.53
CA ALA A 212 -10.77 2.17 16.32
C ALA A 212 -10.99 1.99 17.83
N ALA A 213 -10.12 2.60 18.63
CA ALA A 213 -10.36 2.70 20.06
C ALA A 213 -11.70 3.42 20.33
N PRO A 214 -12.45 3.04 21.38
CA PRO A 214 -13.77 3.61 21.61
C PRO A 214 -13.76 5.13 21.72
N ASN A 215 -14.68 5.79 21.01
CA ASN A 215 -14.84 7.25 20.95
C ASN A 215 -13.60 8.04 20.48
N SER A 216 -12.70 7.42 19.73
CA SER A 216 -11.45 8.07 19.27
C SER A 216 -11.55 8.73 17.89
N ILE A 217 -12.55 8.36 17.10
CA ILE A 217 -12.83 8.94 15.77
C ILE A 217 -14.33 9.05 15.52
N GLU A 218 -14.69 9.95 14.61
CA GLU A 218 -16.05 10.14 14.10
C GLU A 218 -16.05 10.13 12.57
N PRO A 219 -17.10 9.61 11.93
CA PRO A 219 -17.23 9.66 10.47
C PRO A 219 -17.64 11.07 10.03
N HIS A 220 -17.10 11.54 8.91
CA HIS A 220 -17.42 12.82 8.33
C HIS A 220 -17.90 12.66 6.90
N THR A 221 -18.93 13.40 6.49
CA THR A 221 -19.47 13.42 5.12
C THR A 221 -18.92 14.60 4.30
N THR A 222 -18.40 15.61 4.97
CA THR A 222 -17.79 16.79 4.34
C THR A 222 -16.40 17.00 4.90
N PHE A 223 -15.45 17.24 4.04
CA PHE A 223 -14.06 17.50 4.43
C PHE A 223 -13.41 18.53 3.51
N GLU A 224 -12.34 19.14 3.98
CA GLU A 224 -11.48 20.02 3.20
C GLU A 224 -10.19 19.27 2.84
N ALA A 225 -9.72 19.41 1.61
CA ALA A 225 -8.47 18.83 1.17
C ALA A 225 -7.65 19.84 0.36
N GLN A 226 -6.34 19.86 0.60
CA GLN A 226 -5.39 20.50 -0.29
C GLN A 226 -4.97 19.52 -1.37
N VAL A 227 -5.16 19.88 -2.63
CA VAL A 227 -5.02 19.00 -3.77
C VAL A 227 -4.11 19.62 -4.81
N TYR A 228 -3.18 18.82 -5.33
CA TYR A 228 -2.42 19.12 -6.53
C TYR A 228 -3.00 18.32 -7.70
N VAL A 229 -3.30 18.97 -8.80
CA VAL A 229 -3.89 18.35 -9.99
C VAL A 229 -2.78 18.00 -10.96
N LEU A 230 -2.48 16.70 -11.08
CA LEU A 230 -1.44 16.21 -11.96
C LEU A 230 -1.62 16.67 -13.40
N THR A 231 -0.52 17.09 -14.03
CA THR A 231 -0.45 17.41 -15.45
C THR A 231 -0.48 16.15 -16.31
N LYS A 232 -0.63 16.33 -17.63
CA LYS A 232 -0.60 15.19 -18.57
C LYS A 232 0.76 14.47 -18.58
N GLU A 233 1.84 15.23 -18.47
CA GLU A 233 3.21 14.68 -18.41
C GLU A 233 3.43 13.85 -17.15
N GLU A 234 2.78 14.20 -16.04
CA GLU A 234 2.78 13.45 -14.78
C GLU A 234 1.78 12.28 -14.77
N GLY A 235 1.21 11.90 -15.90
CA GLY A 235 0.20 10.84 -15.99
C GLY A 235 -1.21 11.26 -15.56
N GLY A 236 -1.43 12.56 -15.37
CA GLY A 236 -2.72 13.13 -14.98
C GLY A 236 -3.64 13.44 -16.16
N ARG A 237 -4.67 14.21 -15.87
CA ARG A 237 -5.65 14.63 -16.86
C ARG A 237 -5.12 15.77 -17.75
N HIS A 238 -5.71 15.93 -18.92
CA HIS A 238 -5.38 17.00 -19.87
C HIS A 238 -6.52 18.03 -20.05
N THR A 239 -7.62 17.88 -19.32
CA THR A 239 -8.79 18.75 -19.41
C THR A 239 -9.13 19.37 -18.07
N PRO A 240 -9.59 20.62 -18.04
CA PRO A 240 -10.10 21.25 -16.83
C PRO A 240 -11.32 20.50 -16.26
N PHE A 241 -11.61 20.75 -15.00
CA PHE A 241 -12.85 20.31 -14.36
C PHE A 241 -13.45 21.46 -13.54
N PHE A 242 -14.72 21.32 -13.21
CA PHE A 242 -15.53 22.40 -12.67
C PHE A 242 -16.15 22.01 -11.33
N GLN A 243 -16.61 23.01 -10.60
CA GLN A 243 -17.44 22.84 -9.42
C GLN A 243 -18.61 21.88 -9.71
N GLY A 244 -18.89 20.96 -8.79
CA GLY A 244 -19.86 19.89 -8.97
C GLY A 244 -19.31 18.63 -9.62
N TYR A 245 -18.02 18.58 -9.99
CA TYR A 245 -17.36 17.38 -10.47
C TYR A 245 -17.45 16.26 -9.41
N ARG A 246 -17.66 15.04 -9.85
CA ARG A 246 -17.82 13.86 -9.00
C ARG A 246 -16.76 12.80 -9.29
N PRO A 247 -15.54 12.95 -8.77
CA PRO A 247 -14.51 11.95 -8.89
C PRO A 247 -14.70 10.83 -7.85
N GLN A 248 -13.94 9.76 -8.02
CA GLN A 248 -13.71 8.79 -6.96
C GLN A 248 -12.54 9.24 -6.09
N PHE A 249 -12.77 9.26 -4.78
CA PHE A 249 -11.76 9.52 -3.77
C PHE A 249 -11.32 8.21 -3.17
N TYR A 250 -10.03 7.92 -3.23
CA TYR A 250 -9.44 6.76 -2.57
C TYR A 250 -8.99 7.18 -1.18
N VAL A 251 -9.63 6.59 -0.17
CA VAL A 251 -9.34 6.88 1.24
C VAL A 251 -9.09 5.58 1.97
N ARG A 252 -7.87 5.40 2.49
CA ARG A 252 -7.44 4.14 3.11
C ARG A 252 -7.69 2.95 2.17
N THR A 253 -8.57 2.04 2.57
CA THR A 253 -8.81 0.76 1.89
C THR A 253 -9.97 0.77 0.90
N THR A 254 -10.69 1.87 0.75
CA THR A 254 -11.85 1.97 -0.14
C THR A 254 -11.81 3.20 -1.05
N ASP A 255 -12.70 3.21 -2.01
CA ASP A 255 -13.00 4.35 -2.87
C ASP A 255 -14.44 4.81 -2.66
N VAL A 256 -14.64 6.12 -2.62
CA VAL A 256 -15.96 6.74 -2.47
C VAL A 256 -16.15 7.81 -3.54
N THR A 257 -17.35 7.86 -4.11
CA THR A 257 -17.71 8.95 -5.02
C THR A 257 -18.08 10.18 -4.21
N GLY A 258 -17.26 11.22 -4.32
CA GLY A 258 -17.54 12.51 -3.70
C GLY A 258 -17.99 13.55 -4.72
N LYS A 259 -18.56 14.66 -4.24
CA LYS A 259 -18.89 15.83 -5.03
C LYS A 259 -18.03 16.98 -4.53
N ILE A 260 -17.33 17.64 -5.43
CA ILE A 260 -16.56 18.83 -5.09
C ILE A 260 -17.51 20.04 -5.09
N GLU A 261 -17.64 20.69 -3.95
CA GLU A 261 -18.55 21.81 -3.77
C GLU A 261 -17.90 23.15 -4.08
N THR A 262 -16.66 23.36 -3.62
CA THR A 262 -15.93 24.61 -3.84
C THR A 262 -14.47 24.36 -4.11
N PHE A 263 -13.85 25.32 -4.79
CA PHE A 263 -12.41 25.43 -4.97
C PHE A 263 -11.91 26.76 -4.47
N THR A 264 -10.79 26.76 -3.78
CA THR A 264 -10.06 27.97 -3.37
C THR A 264 -8.62 27.82 -3.88
N ALA A 265 -8.16 28.78 -4.65
CA ALA A 265 -6.78 28.82 -5.14
C ALA A 265 -5.80 29.16 -4.00
N ASP A 266 -4.51 28.97 -4.23
CA ASP A 266 -3.46 29.23 -3.22
C ASP A 266 -3.44 30.69 -2.72
N ASP A 267 -3.92 31.64 -3.53
CA ASP A 267 -4.04 33.05 -3.16
C ASP A 267 -5.29 33.36 -2.30
N GLY A 268 -6.11 32.35 -2.02
CA GLY A 268 -7.33 32.47 -1.24
C GLY A 268 -8.57 32.89 -2.04
N SER A 269 -8.45 33.05 -3.37
CA SER A 269 -9.58 33.37 -4.22
C SER A 269 -10.43 32.14 -4.55
N GLU A 270 -11.75 32.29 -4.57
CA GLU A 270 -12.63 31.24 -5.07
C GLU A 270 -12.52 31.14 -6.61
N THR A 271 -12.41 29.89 -7.08
CA THR A 271 -12.45 29.57 -8.50
C THR A 271 -13.54 28.55 -8.81
N LYS A 272 -14.05 28.61 -10.03
CA LYS A 272 -15.09 27.67 -10.52
C LYS A 272 -14.51 26.59 -11.43
N MET A 273 -13.25 26.72 -11.80
CA MET A 273 -12.56 25.84 -12.73
C MET A 273 -11.14 25.61 -12.23
N VAL A 274 -10.68 24.37 -12.36
CA VAL A 274 -9.33 23.93 -12.02
C VAL A 274 -8.72 23.27 -13.25
N ILE A 275 -7.46 23.58 -13.52
CA ILE A 275 -6.70 23.01 -14.64
C ILE A 275 -5.57 22.11 -14.14
N PRO A 276 -5.06 21.20 -14.99
CA PRO A 276 -3.86 20.43 -14.67
C PRO A 276 -2.68 21.34 -14.28
N GLY A 277 -1.98 20.98 -13.20
CA GLY A 277 -0.90 21.78 -12.60
C GLY A 277 -1.32 22.69 -11.46
N ASP A 278 -2.62 22.92 -11.26
CA ASP A 278 -3.10 23.78 -10.18
C ASP A 278 -2.95 23.10 -8.80
N ARG A 279 -2.67 23.94 -7.81
CA ARG A 279 -2.84 23.60 -6.38
C ARG A 279 -4.08 24.34 -5.87
N VAL A 280 -4.99 23.59 -5.27
CA VAL A 280 -6.26 24.14 -4.79
C VAL A 280 -6.69 23.48 -3.49
N LYS A 281 -7.40 24.24 -2.67
CA LYS A 281 -8.16 23.70 -1.56
C LYS A 281 -9.57 23.36 -2.06
N MET A 282 -10.03 22.16 -1.77
CA MET A 282 -11.37 21.65 -2.14
C MET A 282 -12.21 21.37 -0.92
N VAL A 283 -13.53 21.58 -1.06
CA VAL A 283 -14.53 21.11 -0.10
C VAL A 283 -15.48 20.18 -0.81
#